data_2aa794ba23323f135e36b0795ffb2131
#
_entry.id   2aa794ba23323f135e36b0795ffb2131
#
_cell.length_a   1.000
_cell.length_b   1.000
_cell.length_c   1.000
_cell.angle_alpha   90.00
_cell.angle_beta   90.00
_cell.angle_gamma   90.00
#
_symmetry.space_group_name_H-M   'P 1'
#
loop_
_entity.id
_entity.type
_entity.pdbx_description
1 polymer ?
#
loop_
_entity_poly.entity_id
_entity_poly.type
_entity_poly.pdbx_seq_one_letter_code
_entity_poly.pdbx_strand_id
1 'polypeptide(L)'
;MASAIQTAVESWNPPLPTIAALLIVATLYARGFFRLYRQMPERFPLWRLASFMSGIGALLVAIASPLEELDDVLLQVHMAQHLVLMILAPGLLLASAPAIPMVRGLPPRIAKALIGPLLRSGGVRVVFAWLTQPWVCWIAFVAATWLWHLPTTFQLALRSGGWHVIEHACFFATALMFWYPVVQPWPSVSRWPRWAMLPYLLLADGQNTILSALFIFSGRLLYPYYATVPRIAGFTPMNDQIIAGAIMWVPGSIFYLVPAALIVFEMLAPQNLTSRFTRADYIHRRITGEVPSTTR
;
A
#
# COMPACT_ATOMS: atom_id res chain seq x y z
N MET A 1 -11.17 13.48 -25.84
CA MET A 1 -10.25 13.30 -24.71
C MET A 1 -9.92 14.62 -24.04
N ALA A 2 -9.38 15.61 -24.73
CA ALA A 2 -9.07 16.93 -24.13
C ALA A 2 -10.29 17.61 -23.45
N SER A 3 -11.47 17.59 -24.08
CA SER A 3 -12.70 18.18 -23.49
C SER A 3 -13.16 17.49 -22.21
N ALA A 4 -13.01 16.17 -22.10
CA ALA A 4 -13.44 15.42 -20.92
C ALA A 4 -12.50 15.66 -19.72
N ILE A 5 -11.20 15.74 -19.97
CA ILE A 5 -10.22 16.10 -18.95
C ILE A 5 -10.46 17.56 -18.50
N GLN A 6 -10.75 18.45 -19.44
CA GLN A 6 -11.06 19.83 -19.13
C GLN A 6 -12.33 19.92 -18.26
N THR A 7 -13.41 19.21 -18.62
CA THR A 7 -14.63 19.16 -17.81
C THR A 7 -14.35 18.61 -16.41
N ALA A 8 -13.58 17.52 -16.28
CA ALA A 8 -13.21 16.95 -14.98
C ALA A 8 -12.40 17.94 -14.12
N VAL A 9 -11.50 18.73 -14.73
CA VAL A 9 -10.75 19.76 -14.02
C VAL A 9 -11.64 20.92 -13.60
N GLU A 10 -12.60 21.30 -14.44
CA GLU A 10 -13.54 22.41 -14.15
C GLU A 10 -14.59 22.02 -13.10
N SER A 11 -15.03 20.76 -13.07
CA SER A 11 -15.99 20.24 -12.07
C SER A 11 -15.35 19.82 -10.75
N TRP A 12 -14.03 19.61 -10.75
CA TRP A 12 -13.33 19.09 -9.59
C TRP A 12 -13.42 20.00 -8.38
N ASN A 13 -13.94 19.44 -7.29
CA ASN A 13 -14.00 20.08 -5.98
C ASN A 13 -12.96 19.44 -5.04
N PRO A 14 -11.80 20.09 -4.79
CA PRO A 14 -10.74 19.49 -4.02
C PRO A 14 -11.20 19.07 -2.62
N PRO A 15 -10.99 17.83 -2.19
CA PRO A 15 -11.36 17.36 -0.86
C PRO A 15 -10.38 17.92 0.19
N LEU A 16 -10.55 19.19 0.55
CA LEU A 16 -9.63 19.92 1.43
C LEU A 16 -9.33 19.21 2.76
N PRO A 17 -10.29 18.55 3.44
CA PRO A 17 -10.00 17.81 4.66
C PRO A 17 -9.02 16.64 4.42
N THR A 18 -9.19 15.91 3.32
CA THR A 18 -8.32 14.79 2.94
C THR A 18 -6.91 15.28 2.61
N ILE A 19 -6.81 16.34 1.80
CA ILE A 19 -5.54 16.97 1.45
C ILE A 19 -4.82 17.46 2.72
N ALA A 20 -5.53 18.17 3.60
CA ALA A 20 -4.96 18.66 4.86
C ALA A 20 -4.47 17.50 5.76
N ALA A 21 -5.25 16.41 5.86
CA ALA A 21 -4.84 15.23 6.62
C ALA A 21 -3.56 14.60 6.07
N LEU A 22 -3.47 14.42 4.74
CA LEU A 22 -2.28 13.86 4.09
C LEU A 22 -1.05 14.77 4.28
N LEU A 23 -1.21 16.09 4.18
CA LEU A 23 -0.13 17.06 4.43
C LEU A 23 0.33 17.06 5.88
N ILE A 24 -0.58 16.93 6.84
CA ILE A 24 -0.24 16.78 8.27
C ILE A 24 0.57 15.51 8.48
N VAL A 25 0.13 14.38 7.92
CA VAL A 25 0.83 13.10 8.00
C VAL A 25 2.23 13.20 7.38
N ALA A 26 2.35 13.81 6.20
CA ALA A 26 3.64 14.05 5.53
C ALA A 26 4.58 14.91 6.40
N THR A 27 4.05 15.99 6.97
CA THR A 27 4.83 16.92 7.82
C THR A 27 5.30 16.23 9.11
N LEU A 28 4.42 15.45 9.76
CA LEU A 28 4.79 14.67 10.94
C LEU A 28 5.89 13.65 10.63
N TYR A 29 5.76 12.93 9.53
CA TYR A 29 6.79 11.99 9.11
C TYR A 29 8.11 12.70 8.82
N ALA A 30 8.12 13.75 8.01
CA ALA A 30 9.32 14.51 7.66
C ALA A 30 10.04 15.06 8.91
N ARG A 31 9.27 15.67 9.84
CA ARG A 31 9.81 16.18 11.10
C ARG A 31 10.50 15.09 11.93
N GLY A 32 9.87 13.92 12.04
CA GLY A 32 10.44 12.79 12.77
C GLY A 32 11.61 12.15 12.03
N PHE A 33 11.51 12.04 10.70
CA PHE A 33 12.59 11.55 9.85
C PHE A 33 13.86 12.37 10.00
N PHE A 34 13.82 13.70 9.89
CA PHE A 34 15.02 14.53 10.01
C PHE A 34 15.67 14.46 11.40
N ARG A 35 14.87 14.24 12.47
CA ARG A 35 15.42 13.98 13.80
C ARG A 35 16.21 12.68 13.87
N LEU A 36 15.70 11.62 13.22
CA LEU A 36 16.32 10.30 13.17
C LEU A 36 17.50 10.26 12.20
N TYR A 37 17.40 10.94 11.07
CA TYR A 37 18.47 11.06 10.08
C TYR A 37 19.75 11.62 10.69
N ARG A 38 19.63 12.64 11.55
CA ARG A 38 20.78 13.22 12.27
C ARG A 38 21.43 12.26 13.28
N GLN A 39 20.66 11.32 13.82
CA GLN A 39 21.13 10.39 14.87
C GLN A 39 21.54 9.03 14.30
N MET A 40 20.87 8.56 13.27
CA MET A 40 21.02 7.22 12.68
C MET A 40 20.89 7.28 11.15
N PRO A 41 21.80 7.96 10.41
CA PRO A 41 21.68 8.16 8.97
C PRO A 41 21.71 6.84 8.20
N GLU A 42 22.45 5.84 8.66
CA GLU A 42 22.51 4.52 8.04
C GLU A 42 21.16 3.77 8.06
N ARG A 43 20.37 3.97 9.12
CA ARG A 43 19.04 3.35 9.28
C ARG A 43 17.91 4.14 8.63
N PHE A 44 18.09 5.46 8.49
CA PHE A 44 17.13 6.35 7.85
C PHE A 44 17.78 7.12 6.69
N PRO A 45 18.19 6.41 5.63
CA PRO A 45 18.71 7.06 4.42
C PRO A 45 17.60 7.87 3.71
N LEU A 46 17.99 8.86 2.91
CA LEU A 46 17.07 9.80 2.25
C LEU A 46 16.03 9.11 1.35
N TRP A 47 16.34 7.93 0.79
CA TRP A 47 15.37 7.17 -0.01
C TRP A 47 14.10 6.81 0.78
N ARG A 48 14.18 6.63 2.11
CA ARG A 48 12.99 6.40 2.95
C ARG A 48 12.09 7.62 3.01
N LEU A 49 12.66 8.82 3.07
CA LEU A 49 11.89 10.06 2.97
C LEU A 49 11.23 10.18 1.59
N ALA A 50 12.00 9.96 0.53
CA ALA A 50 11.48 9.96 -0.84
C ALA A 50 10.34 8.94 -1.02
N SER A 51 10.51 7.71 -0.52
CA SER A 51 9.49 6.66 -0.55
C SER A 51 8.20 7.09 0.16
N PHE A 52 8.31 7.68 1.36
CA PHE A 52 7.12 8.16 2.09
C PHE A 52 6.40 9.28 1.32
N MET A 53 7.15 10.28 0.86
CA MET A 53 6.59 11.41 0.11
C MET A 53 5.95 10.95 -1.22
N SER A 54 6.57 9.99 -1.90
CA SER A 54 5.99 9.38 -3.11
C SER A 54 4.70 8.60 -2.80
N GLY A 55 4.63 7.89 -1.67
CA GLY A 55 3.41 7.23 -1.20
C GLY A 55 2.28 8.21 -0.90
N ILE A 56 2.58 9.33 -0.21
CA ILE A 56 1.60 10.41 0.00
C ILE A 56 1.20 11.06 -1.33
N GLY A 57 2.15 11.31 -2.23
CA GLY A 57 1.87 11.84 -3.57
C GLY A 57 0.96 10.91 -4.38
N ALA A 58 1.19 9.59 -4.31
CA ALA A 58 0.34 8.59 -4.94
C ALA A 58 -1.09 8.62 -4.38
N LEU A 59 -1.25 8.75 -3.06
CA LEU A 59 -2.57 8.93 -2.45
C LEU A 59 -3.25 10.23 -2.90
N LEU A 60 -2.51 11.36 -2.93
CA LEU A 60 -3.06 12.63 -3.43
C LEU A 60 -3.53 12.51 -4.87
N VAL A 61 -2.78 11.82 -5.71
CA VAL A 61 -3.17 11.59 -7.11
C VAL A 61 -4.40 10.69 -7.19
N ALA A 62 -4.49 9.64 -6.39
CA ALA A 62 -5.60 8.70 -6.43
C ALA A 62 -6.92 9.29 -5.90
N ILE A 63 -6.90 9.97 -4.74
CA ILE A 63 -8.13 10.32 -4.00
C ILE A 63 -8.33 11.82 -3.80
N ALA A 64 -7.50 12.65 -4.37
CA ALA A 64 -7.56 14.11 -4.20
C ALA A 64 -7.14 14.87 -5.46
N SER A 65 -7.23 14.26 -6.63
CA SER A 65 -6.98 14.89 -7.92
C SER A 65 -8.23 14.82 -8.81
N PRO A 66 -8.27 15.55 -9.95
CA PRO A 66 -9.38 15.46 -10.90
C PRO A 66 -9.61 14.05 -11.49
N LEU A 67 -8.74 13.07 -11.22
CA LEU A 67 -8.96 11.68 -11.61
C LEU A 67 -10.17 11.05 -10.89
N GLU A 68 -10.52 11.57 -9.70
CA GLU A 68 -11.70 11.15 -8.94
C GLU A 68 -13.00 11.41 -9.72
N GLU A 69 -13.07 12.52 -10.48
CA GLU A 69 -14.23 12.84 -11.34
C GLU A 69 -14.31 11.92 -12.58
N LEU A 70 -13.19 11.33 -12.98
CA LEU A 70 -13.14 10.42 -14.13
C LEU A 70 -13.45 8.97 -13.78
N ASP A 71 -13.31 8.56 -12.53
CA ASP A 71 -13.59 7.19 -12.11
C ASP A 71 -15.09 6.85 -12.13
N ASP A 72 -15.94 7.87 -11.91
CA ASP A 72 -17.40 7.75 -12.04
C ASP A 72 -17.86 7.46 -13.48
N VAL A 73 -17.04 7.78 -14.48
CA VAL A 73 -17.40 7.66 -15.90
C VAL A 73 -16.54 6.63 -16.66
N LEU A 74 -15.38 6.26 -16.13
CA LEU A 74 -14.45 5.31 -16.73
C LEU A 74 -13.99 4.26 -15.71
N LEU A 75 -14.45 3.02 -15.88
CA LEU A 75 -14.07 1.89 -15.02
C LEU A 75 -12.55 1.65 -15.00
N GLN A 76 -11.86 1.85 -16.13
CA GLN A 76 -10.40 1.73 -16.21
C GLN A 76 -9.67 2.72 -15.31
N VAL A 77 -10.20 3.93 -15.11
CA VAL A 77 -9.62 4.94 -14.19
C VAL A 77 -9.86 4.51 -12.75
N HIS A 78 -11.07 4.07 -12.41
CA HIS A 78 -11.42 3.53 -11.10
C HIS A 78 -10.50 2.35 -10.71
N MET A 79 -10.27 1.39 -11.62
CA MET A 79 -9.35 0.28 -11.36
C MET A 79 -7.88 0.73 -11.22
N ALA A 80 -7.47 1.75 -11.95
CA ALA A 80 -6.14 2.33 -11.77
C ALA A 80 -5.96 2.98 -10.38
N GLN A 81 -6.99 3.67 -9.86
CA GLN A 81 -6.99 4.19 -8.49
C GLN A 81 -6.89 3.06 -7.46
N HIS A 82 -7.65 1.97 -7.63
CA HIS A 82 -7.56 0.80 -6.75
C HIS A 82 -6.14 0.21 -6.73
N LEU A 83 -5.45 0.11 -7.87
CA LEU A 83 -4.04 -0.34 -7.91
C LEU A 83 -3.12 0.58 -7.11
N VAL A 84 -3.33 1.89 -7.20
CA VAL A 84 -2.54 2.86 -6.41
C VAL A 84 -2.80 2.66 -4.92
N LEU A 85 -4.07 2.53 -4.50
CA LEU A 85 -4.47 2.35 -3.11
C LEU A 85 -4.07 1.00 -2.52
N MET A 86 -4.13 -0.06 -3.32
CA MET A 86 -3.90 -1.42 -2.83
C MET A 86 -2.45 -1.88 -2.94
N ILE A 87 -1.66 -1.28 -3.82
CA ILE A 87 -0.32 -1.77 -4.12
C ILE A 87 0.73 -0.67 -3.96
N LEU A 88 0.63 0.40 -4.75
CA LEU A 88 1.70 1.39 -4.86
C LEU A 88 1.88 2.18 -3.56
N ALA A 89 0.82 2.83 -3.08
CA ALA A 89 0.91 3.69 -1.90
C ALA A 89 1.26 2.90 -0.63
N PRO A 90 0.60 1.75 -0.30
CA PRO A 90 0.97 0.95 0.87
C PRO A 90 2.40 0.44 0.84
N GLY A 91 2.86 -0.04 -0.32
CA GLY A 91 4.24 -0.52 -0.50
C GLY A 91 5.27 0.58 -0.21
N LEU A 92 5.10 1.76 -0.80
CA LEU A 92 5.98 2.91 -0.61
C LEU A 92 5.96 3.42 0.84
N LEU A 93 4.78 3.53 1.44
CA LEU A 93 4.65 3.98 2.83
C LEU A 93 5.31 3.01 3.80
N LEU A 94 5.12 1.70 3.65
CA LEU A 94 5.73 0.70 4.52
C LEU A 94 7.24 0.59 4.32
N ALA A 95 7.75 0.69 3.08
CA ALA A 95 9.18 0.68 2.79
C ALA A 95 9.92 1.84 3.48
N SER A 96 9.25 2.95 3.74
CA SER A 96 9.80 4.10 4.47
C SER A 96 10.05 3.83 5.96
N ALA A 97 9.59 2.69 6.52
CA ALA A 97 9.60 2.37 7.95
C ALA A 97 8.93 3.45 8.83
N PRO A 98 7.63 3.75 8.61
CA PRO A 98 6.99 4.97 9.09
C PRO A 98 6.77 5.04 10.60
N ALA A 99 6.72 3.90 11.31
CA ALA A 99 6.30 3.82 12.71
C ALA A 99 7.12 4.75 13.64
N ILE A 100 8.45 4.67 13.58
CA ILE A 100 9.31 5.46 14.47
C ILE A 100 9.35 6.95 14.06
N PRO A 101 9.51 7.32 12.76
CA PRO A 101 9.42 8.71 12.34
C PRO A 101 8.09 9.37 12.72
N MET A 102 6.95 8.69 12.51
CA MET A 102 5.65 9.23 12.89
C MET A 102 5.56 9.57 14.38
N VAL A 103 5.98 8.64 15.25
CA VAL A 103 5.99 8.88 16.71
C VAL A 103 6.94 10.02 17.09
N ARG A 104 8.13 10.06 16.46
CA ARG A 104 9.14 11.12 16.71
C ARG A 104 8.74 12.49 16.12
N GLY A 105 7.86 12.50 15.14
CA GLY A 105 7.30 13.72 14.57
C GLY A 105 6.31 14.42 15.49
N LEU A 106 5.58 13.65 16.30
CA LEU A 106 4.61 14.18 17.25
C LEU A 106 5.27 15.08 18.33
N PRO A 107 4.53 16.09 18.84
CA PRO A 107 4.93 16.79 20.05
C PRO A 107 5.11 15.80 21.22
N PRO A 108 6.15 15.96 22.07
CA PRO A 108 6.44 14.99 23.14
C PRO A 108 5.28 14.77 24.12
N ARG A 109 4.47 15.79 24.37
CA ARG A 109 3.29 15.71 25.23
C ARG A 109 2.24 14.76 24.63
N ILE A 110 1.96 14.88 23.33
CA ILE A 110 1.00 14.04 22.60
C ILE A 110 1.53 12.61 22.50
N ALA A 111 2.79 12.43 22.14
CA ALA A 111 3.40 11.10 22.05
C ALA A 111 3.35 10.37 23.41
N LYS A 112 3.62 11.04 24.53
CA LYS A 112 3.51 10.45 25.87
C LYS A 112 2.07 10.14 26.25
N ALA A 113 1.12 11.02 25.97
CA ALA A 113 -0.27 10.88 26.39
C ALA A 113 -1.03 9.81 25.61
N LEU A 114 -0.79 9.72 24.28
CA LEU A 114 -1.55 8.80 23.40
C LEU A 114 -0.80 7.50 23.13
N ILE A 115 0.47 7.61 22.69
CA ILE A 115 1.22 6.44 22.23
C ILE A 115 1.78 5.63 23.40
N GLY A 116 2.18 6.29 24.48
CA GLY A 116 2.73 5.62 25.66
C GLY A 116 1.80 4.58 26.27
N PRO A 117 0.55 4.93 26.64
CA PRO A 117 -0.44 3.97 27.15
C PRO A 117 -0.78 2.87 26.14
N LEU A 118 -0.94 3.23 24.86
CA LEU A 118 -1.28 2.29 23.79
C LEU A 118 -0.20 1.18 23.66
N LEU A 119 1.07 1.56 23.63
CA LEU A 119 2.18 0.60 23.53
C LEU A 119 2.37 -0.25 24.82
N ARG A 120 1.93 0.24 25.98
CA ARG A 120 1.98 -0.50 27.24
C ARG A 120 0.81 -1.45 27.43
N SER A 121 -0.32 -1.22 26.72
CA SER A 121 -1.51 -2.06 26.82
C SER A 121 -1.24 -3.47 26.29
N GLY A 122 -1.41 -4.46 27.15
CA GLY A 122 -1.31 -5.88 26.77
C GLY A 122 -2.33 -6.26 25.69
N GLY A 123 -3.57 -5.78 25.84
CA GLY A 123 -4.64 -6.03 24.87
C GLY A 123 -4.32 -5.49 23.48
N VAL A 124 -3.85 -4.24 23.40
CA VAL A 124 -3.45 -3.64 22.11
C VAL A 124 -2.33 -4.43 21.45
N ARG A 125 -1.33 -4.88 22.22
CA ARG A 125 -0.24 -5.70 21.67
C ARG A 125 -0.74 -7.06 21.13
N VAL A 126 -1.68 -7.69 21.83
CA VAL A 126 -2.29 -8.97 21.40
C VAL A 126 -3.08 -8.76 20.10
N VAL A 127 -3.95 -7.75 20.06
CA VAL A 127 -4.74 -7.41 18.86
C VAL A 127 -3.84 -7.09 17.69
N PHE A 128 -2.83 -6.23 17.88
CA PHE A 128 -1.87 -5.90 16.82
C PHE A 128 -1.09 -7.14 16.35
N ALA A 129 -0.67 -7.98 17.29
CA ALA A 129 0.04 -9.21 16.97
C ALA A 129 -0.83 -10.20 16.18
N TRP A 130 -2.14 -10.23 16.43
CA TRP A 130 -3.10 -11.05 15.68
C TRP A 130 -3.38 -10.46 14.31
N LEU A 131 -3.67 -9.15 14.21
CA LEU A 131 -3.93 -8.45 12.97
C LEU A 131 -2.72 -8.46 12.00
N THR A 132 -1.51 -8.62 12.52
CA THR A 132 -0.28 -8.70 11.69
C THR A 132 0.15 -10.15 11.39
N GLN A 133 -0.68 -11.16 11.70
CA GLN A 133 -0.43 -12.53 11.24
C GLN A 133 -0.60 -12.61 9.72
N PRO A 134 0.35 -13.20 8.98
CA PRO A 134 0.29 -13.21 7.52
C PRO A 134 -1.02 -13.80 6.97
N TRP A 135 -1.55 -14.87 7.56
CA TRP A 135 -2.81 -15.46 7.11
C TRP A 135 -4.02 -14.54 7.35
N VAL A 136 -4.04 -13.76 8.46
CA VAL A 136 -5.08 -12.76 8.73
C VAL A 136 -5.01 -11.62 7.73
N CYS A 137 -3.80 -11.12 7.48
CA CYS A 137 -3.54 -10.07 6.50
C CYS A 137 -3.98 -10.50 5.09
N TRP A 138 -3.67 -11.73 4.71
CA TRP A 138 -4.03 -12.29 3.41
C TRP A 138 -5.54 -12.43 3.24
N ILE A 139 -6.21 -13.06 4.23
CA ILE A 139 -7.67 -13.24 4.19
C ILE A 139 -8.39 -11.88 4.17
N ALA A 140 -7.98 -10.93 5.01
CA ALA A 140 -8.61 -9.60 5.04
C ALA A 140 -8.48 -8.88 3.69
N PHE A 141 -7.31 -8.94 3.07
CA PHE A 141 -7.04 -8.34 1.77
C PHE A 141 -7.87 -8.98 0.66
N VAL A 142 -7.85 -10.31 0.55
CA VAL A 142 -8.61 -11.04 -0.47
C VAL A 142 -10.10 -10.87 -0.27
N ALA A 143 -10.58 -10.97 0.97
CA ALA A 143 -12.01 -10.78 1.28
C ALA A 143 -12.47 -9.36 0.90
N ALA A 144 -11.71 -8.32 1.23
CA ALA A 144 -12.02 -6.96 0.83
C ALA A 144 -12.03 -6.82 -0.69
N THR A 145 -11.01 -7.37 -1.38
CA THR A 145 -10.93 -7.34 -2.84
C THR A 145 -12.18 -7.95 -3.47
N TRP A 146 -12.53 -9.17 -3.12
CA TRP A 146 -13.70 -9.84 -3.72
C TRP A 146 -15.02 -9.20 -3.31
N LEU A 147 -15.18 -8.83 -2.04
CA LEU A 147 -16.42 -8.23 -1.55
C LEU A 147 -16.76 -6.94 -2.30
N TRP A 148 -15.80 -6.04 -2.44
CA TRP A 148 -16.02 -4.77 -3.12
C TRP A 148 -16.14 -4.90 -4.65
N HIS A 149 -15.57 -5.95 -5.26
CA HIS A 149 -15.76 -6.23 -6.69
C HIS A 149 -17.05 -7.01 -7.02
N LEU A 150 -17.87 -7.39 -6.03
CA LEU A 150 -19.20 -7.92 -6.32
C LEU A 150 -20.06 -6.81 -6.96
N PRO A 151 -20.85 -7.12 -8.01
CA PRO A 151 -21.66 -6.11 -8.71
C PRO A 151 -22.58 -5.31 -7.80
N THR A 152 -23.09 -5.90 -6.73
CA THR A 152 -23.99 -5.25 -5.74
C THR A 152 -23.26 -4.19 -4.90
N THR A 153 -22.13 -4.55 -4.32
CA THR A 153 -21.35 -3.66 -3.45
C THR A 153 -20.63 -2.58 -4.27
N PHE A 154 -20.11 -2.94 -5.43
CA PHE A 154 -19.47 -2.00 -6.34
C PHE A 154 -20.45 -0.91 -6.82
N GLN A 155 -21.67 -1.31 -7.26
CA GLN A 155 -22.70 -0.34 -7.64
C GLN A 155 -23.20 0.51 -6.48
N LEU A 156 -23.16 -0.01 -5.24
CA LEU A 156 -23.47 0.77 -4.05
C LEU A 156 -22.42 1.88 -3.83
N ALA A 157 -21.14 1.58 -4.01
CA ALA A 157 -20.06 2.56 -3.95
C ALA A 157 -20.21 3.64 -5.02
N LEU A 158 -20.44 3.26 -6.29
CA LEU A 158 -20.64 4.21 -7.39
C LEU A 158 -21.85 5.14 -7.21
N ARG A 159 -22.86 4.74 -6.46
CA ARG A 159 -24.09 5.55 -6.24
C ARG A 159 -24.01 6.42 -4.98
N SER A 160 -23.01 6.24 -4.16
CA SER A 160 -22.92 6.93 -2.85
C SER A 160 -21.46 7.24 -2.51
N GLY A 161 -21.12 8.51 -2.51
CA GLY A 161 -19.77 8.96 -2.12
C GLY A 161 -19.33 8.48 -0.74
N GLY A 162 -20.25 8.30 0.22
CA GLY A 162 -19.93 7.71 1.52
C GLY A 162 -19.47 6.27 1.43
N TRP A 163 -20.14 5.44 0.61
CA TRP A 163 -19.74 4.05 0.39
C TRP A 163 -18.45 3.95 -0.42
N HIS A 164 -18.23 4.84 -1.39
CA HIS A 164 -16.98 4.95 -2.13
C HIS A 164 -15.78 5.24 -1.22
N VAL A 165 -15.93 6.19 -0.27
CA VAL A 165 -14.91 6.45 0.76
C VAL A 165 -14.64 5.22 1.62
N ILE A 166 -15.68 4.46 2.02
CA ILE A 166 -15.52 3.23 2.80
C ILE A 166 -14.79 2.16 1.97
N GLU A 167 -15.12 1.99 0.71
CA GLU A 167 -14.43 1.09 -0.23
C GLU A 167 -12.94 1.40 -0.29
N HIS A 168 -12.57 2.64 -0.61
CA HIS A 168 -11.17 3.08 -0.68
C HIS A 168 -10.44 2.91 0.66
N ALA A 169 -11.09 3.23 1.78
CA ALA A 169 -10.53 3.02 3.12
C ALA A 169 -10.31 1.55 3.44
N CYS A 170 -11.25 0.66 3.07
CA CYS A 170 -11.11 -0.78 3.23
C CYS A 170 -9.95 -1.33 2.38
N PHE A 171 -9.86 -0.94 1.12
CA PHE A 171 -8.76 -1.35 0.24
C PHE A 171 -7.42 -0.91 0.79
N PHE A 172 -7.27 0.35 1.15
CA PHE A 172 -6.03 0.88 1.67
C PHE A 172 -5.62 0.23 3.01
N ALA A 173 -6.57 0.08 3.94
CA ALA A 173 -6.29 -0.53 5.24
C ALA A 173 -5.88 -2.00 5.13
N THR A 174 -6.64 -2.79 4.35
CA THR A 174 -6.31 -4.21 4.15
C THR A 174 -5.03 -4.40 3.33
N ALA A 175 -4.72 -3.48 2.42
CA ALA A 175 -3.46 -3.47 1.69
C ALA A 175 -2.25 -3.14 2.59
N LEU A 176 -2.37 -2.18 3.52
CA LEU A 176 -1.33 -1.95 4.53
C LEU A 176 -1.09 -3.22 5.38
N MET A 177 -2.15 -3.93 5.76
CA MET A 177 -2.02 -5.22 6.46
C MET A 177 -1.33 -6.25 5.57
N PHE A 178 -1.75 -6.38 4.30
CA PHE A 178 -1.20 -7.35 3.35
C PHE A 178 0.29 -7.14 3.08
N TRP A 179 0.72 -5.90 2.83
CA TRP A 179 2.11 -5.59 2.54
C TRP A 179 3.01 -5.57 3.77
N TYR A 180 2.45 -5.46 4.98
CA TYR A 180 3.24 -5.42 6.22
C TYR A 180 4.15 -6.65 6.42
N PRO A 181 3.70 -7.91 6.33
CA PRO A 181 4.58 -9.08 6.44
C PRO A 181 5.56 -9.25 5.28
N VAL A 182 5.25 -8.72 4.10
CA VAL A 182 6.13 -8.76 2.92
C VAL A 182 7.27 -7.77 3.05
N VAL A 183 6.96 -6.51 3.33
CA VAL A 183 7.92 -5.40 3.44
C VAL A 183 8.71 -5.45 4.75
N GLN A 184 8.10 -5.88 5.84
CA GLN A 184 8.68 -5.94 7.19
C GLN A 184 9.33 -4.60 7.59
N PRO A 185 8.56 -3.52 7.70
CA PRO A 185 9.10 -2.21 8.00
C PRO A 185 9.82 -2.20 9.36
N TRP A 186 11.07 -1.71 9.39
CA TRP A 186 11.80 -1.59 10.66
C TRP A 186 10.99 -0.78 11.70
N PRO A 187 10.91 -1.21 12.98
CA PRO A 187 11.65 -2.29 13.65
C PRO A 187 10.94 -3.65 13.70
N SER A 188 9.97 -3.91 12.84
CA SER A 188 9.24 -5.18 12.83
C SER A 188 10.16 -6.36 12.50
N VAL A 189 9.84 -7.53 13.07
CA VAL A 189 10.52 -8.79 12.78
C VAL A 189 9.45 -9.78 12.32
N SER A 190 9.69 -10.43 11.20
CA SER A 190 8.79 -11.46 10.69
C SER A 190 8.72 -12.66 11.65
N ARG A 191 7.51 -13.17 11.83
CA ARG A 191 7.26 -14.43 12.55
C ARG A 191 7.34 -15.64 11.64
N TRP A 192 7.20 -15.42 10.35
CA TRP A 192 7.24 -16.46 9.33
C TRP A 192 8.57 -16.41 8.58
N PRO A 193 9.07 -17.57 8.12
CA PRO A 193 10.27 -17.62 7.33
C PRO A 193 10.07 -16.89 5.99
N ARG A 194 11.13 -16.29 5.46
CA ARG A 194 11.07 -15.43 4.27
C ARG A 194 10.48 -16.16 3.05
N TRP A 195 10.79 -17.45 2.88
CA TRP A 195 10.25 -18.26 1.80
C TRP A 195 8.72 -18.40 1.81
N ALA A 196 8.09 -18.33 2.99
CA ALA A 196 6.63 -18.42 3.10
C ALA A 196 5.91 -17.22 2.46
N MET A 197 6.62 -16.12 2.18
CA MET A 197 6.08 -15.01 1.43
C MET A 197 5.94 -15.32 -0.07
N LEU A 198 6.60 -16.35 -0.60
CA LEU A 198 6.43 -16.74 -2.01
C LEU A 198 5.02 -17.26 -2.29
N PRO A 199 4.51 -18.33 -1.63
CA PRO A 199 3.13 -18.74 -1.82
C PRO A 199 2.13 -17.67 -1.41
N TYR A 200 2.43 -16.83 -0.42
CA TYR A 200 1.61 -15.70 -0.02
C TYR A 200 1.36 -14.72 -1.18
N LEU A 201 2.40 -14.32 -1.89
CA LEU A 201 2.34 -13.42 -3.04
C LEU A 201 1.75 -14.09 -4.28
N LEU A 202 2.15 -15.34 -4.58
CA LEU A 202 1.66 -16.07 -5.75
C LEU A 202 0.16 -16.38 -5.65
N LEU A 203 -0.35 -16.72 -4.48
CA LEU A 203 -1.79 -16.92 -4.28
C LEU A 203 -2.56 -15.58 -4.39
N ALA A 204 -1.96 -14.47 -3.95
CA ALA A 204 -2.55 -13.15 -4.12
C ALA A 204 -2.59 -12.73 -5.59
N ASP A 205 -1.54 -13.01 -6.36
CA ASP A 205 -1.52 -12.79 -7.81
C ASP A 205 -2.53 -13.71 -8.53
N GLY A 206 -2.60 -14.98 -8.15
CA GLY A 206 -3.55 -15.92 -8.72
C GLY A 206 -5.01 -15.48 -8.58
N GLN A 207 -5.42 -15.03 -7.38
CA GLN A 207 -6.77 -14.50 -7.17
C GLN A 207 -7.01 -13.19 -7.94
N ASN A 208 -6.01 -12.31 -8.03
CA ASN A 208 -6.08 -11.10 -8.84
C ASN A 208 -6.24 -11.44 -10.34
N THR A 209 -5.49 -12.42 -10.83
CA THR A 209 -5.59 -12.92 -12.20
C THR A 209 -7.00 -13.47 -12.50
N ILE A 210 -7.59 -14.25 -11.57
CA ILE A 210 -8.96 -14.77 -11.74
C ILE A 210 -9.96 -13.62 -11.83
N LEU A 211 -9.87 -12.64 -10.94
CA LEU A 211 -10.76 -11.49 -10.95
C LEU A 211 -10.61 -10.68 -12.25
N SER A 212 -9.38 -10.41 -12.68
CA SER A 212 -9.08 -9.70 -13.92
C SER A 212 -9.61 -10.45 -15.16
N ALA A 213 -9.47 -11.78 -15.17
CA ALA A 213 -10.01 -12.62 -16.23
C ALA A 213 -11.56 -12.55 -16.33
N LEU A 214 -12.24 -12.44 -15.18
CA LEU A 214 -13.70 -12.22 -15.18
C LEU A 214 -14.06 -10.89 -15.86
N PHE A 215 -13.30 -9.82 -15.66
CA PHE A 215 -13.54 -8.54 -16.34
C PHE A 215 -13.34 -8.65 -17.84
N ILE A 216 -12.30 -9.35 -18.29
CA ILE A 216 -11.91 -9.43 -19.70
C ILE A 216 -12.83 -10.40 -20.48
N PHE A 217 -13.13 -11.57 -19.90
CA PHE A 217 -13.73 -12.69 -20.62
C PHE A 217 -15.21 -12.93 -20.29
N SER A 218 -15.85 -12.11 -19.44
CA SER A 218 -17.27 -12.30 -19.06
C SER A 218 -18.25 -12.22 -20.23
N GLY A 219 -17.89 -11.55 -21.33
CA GLY A 219 -18.76 -11.32 -22.48
C GLY A 219 -20.01 -10.47 -22.18
N ARG A 220 -20.13 -9.96 -20.96
CA ARG A 220 -21.22 -9.11 -20.48
C ARG A 220 -20.68 -8.03 -19.57
N LEU A 221 -21.42 -6.92 -19.45
CA LEU A 221 -21.08 -5.87 -18.50
C LEU A 221 -21.33 -6.36 -17.08
N LEU A 222 -20.29 -6.36 -16.27
CA LEU A 222 -20.37 -6.69 -14.85
C LEU A 222 -21.00 -5.53 -14.04
N TYR A 223 -20.76 -4.29 -14.50
CA TYR A 223 -21.25 -3.06 -13.85
C TYR A 223 -22.10 -2.25 -14.81
N PRO A 224 -23.44 -2.49 -14.85
CA PRO A 224 -24.37 -1.78 -15.73
C PRO A 224 -24.39 -0.25 -15.53
N TYR A 225 -23.96 0.26 -14.39
CA TYR A 225 -23.82 1.68 -14.12
C TYR A 225 -23.03 2.39 -15.22
N TYR A 226 -21.90 1.84 -15.65
CA TYR A 226 -21.08 2.42 -16.72
C TYR A 226 -21.75 2.40 -18.11
N ALA A 227 -22.89 1.73 -18.27
CA ALA A 227 -23.70 1.84 -19.47
C ALA A 227 -24.58 3.10 -19.49
N THR A 228 -24.82 3.72 -18.33
CA THR A 228 -25.74 4.86 -18.17
C THR A 228 -25.03 6.22 -18.12
N VAL A 229 -23.72 6.24 -17.93
CA VAL A 229 -22.91 7.47 -17.83
C VAL A 229 -22.49 7.98 -19.21
N PRO A 230 -22.17 9.31 -19.35
CA PRO A 230 -21.70 9.88 -20.61
C PRO A 230 -20.44 9.19 -21.15
N ARG A 231 -20.34 9.06 -22.46
CA ARG A 231 -19.21 8.44 -23.14
C ARG A 231 -18.05 9.41 -23.28
N ILE A 232 -16.88 8.99 -22.84
CA ILE A 232 -15.63 9.73 -23.00
C ILE A 232 -14.73 9.00 -23.98
N ALA A 233 -14.09 9.75 -24.88
CA ALA A 233 -13.05 9.28 -25.80
C ALA A 233 -13.46 8.11 -26.72
N GLY A 234 -14.77 7.89 -26.96
CA GLY A 234 -15.25 6.86 -27.86
C GLY A 234 -15.17 5.41 -27.33
N PHE A 235 -14.83 5.22 -26.05
CA PHE A 235 -14.83 3.90 -25.43
C PHE A 235 -16.26 3.37 -25.27
N THR A 236 -16.50 2.14 -25.70
CA THR A 236 -17.71 1.41 -25.31
C THR A 236 -17.56 0.91 -23.86
N PRO A 237 -18.67 0.68 -23.11
CA PRO A 237 -18.58 0.13 -21.75
C PRO A 237 -17.85 -1.21 -21.71
N MET A 238 -17.98 -2.02 -22.73
CA MET A 238 -17.31 -3.30 -22.82
C MET A 238 -15.80 -3.14 -22.99
N ASN A 239 -15.36 -2.23 -23.87
CA ASN A 239 -13.94 -1.95 -24.07
C ASN A 239 -13.30 -1.36 -22.81
N ASP A 240 -14.02 -0.46 -22.12
CA ASP A 240 -13.59 0.10 -20.85
C ASP A 240 -13.43 -0.99 -19.78
N GLN A 241 -14.38 -1.92 -19.67
CA GLN A 241 -14.29 -3.06 -18.76
C GLN A 241 -13.09 -3.98 -19.09
N ILE A 242 -12.87 -4.27 -20.38
CA ILE A 242 -11.72 -5.09 -20.81
C ILE A 242 -10.40 -4.41 -20.47
N ILE A 243 -10.27 -3.09 -20.70
CA ILE A 243 -9.09 -2.34 -20.36
C ILE A 243 -8.89 -2.28 -18.84
N ALA A 244 -9.97 -2.08 -18.06
CA ALA A 244 -9.94 -2.13 -16.60
C ALA A 244 -9.40 -3.47 -16.09
N GLY A 245 -9.88 -4.59 -16.64
CA GLY A 245 -9.35 -5.91 -16.33
C GLY A 245 -7.87 -6.08 -16.71
N ALA A 246 -7.45 -5.56 -17.86
CA ALA A 246 -6.05 -5.59 -18.29
C ALA A 246 -5.13 -4.76 -17.38
N ILE A 247 -5.61 -3.61 -16.89
CA ILE A 247 -4.90 -2.78 -15.91
C ILE A 247 -4.74 -3.53 -14.58
N MET A 248 -5.77 -4.21 -14.10
CA MET A 248 -5.66 -5.03 -12.90
C MET A 248 -4.70 -6.20 -13.09
N TRP A 249 -4.73 -6.84 -14.26
CA TRP A 249 -3.91 -8.02 -14.52
C TRP A 249 -2.44 -7.68 -14.69
N VAL A 250 -2.09 -6.94 -15.73
CA VAL A 250 -0.68 -6.77 -16.12
C VAL A 250 0.11 -5.95 -15.09
N PRO A 251 -0.23 -4.69 -14.77
CA PRO A 251 0.45 -3.98 -13.70
C PRO A 251 0.31 -4.68 -12.34
N GLY A 252 -0.87 -5.20 -12.00
CA GLY A 252 -1.10 -5.91 -10.73
C GLY A 252 -0.15 -7.07 -10.56
N SER A 253 -0.04 -7.98 -11.53
CA SER A 253 0.88 -9.13 -11.47
C SER A 253 2.34 -8.71 -11.34
N ILE A 254 2.78 -7.65 -12.02
CA ILE A 254 4.15 -7.13 -11.88
C ILE A 254 4.45 -6.79 -10.42
N PHE A 255 3.52 -6.13 -9.74
CA PHE A 255 3.69 -5.74 -8.34
C PHE A 255 3.74 -6.91 -7.35
N TYR A 256 3.13 -8.06 -7.65
CA TYR A 256 3.26 -9.27 -6.84
C TYR A 256 4.51 -10.07 -7.19
N LEU A 257 4.81 -10.19 -8.48
CA LEU A 257 5.92 -11.03 -8.97
C LEU A 257 7.30 -10.40 -8.71
N VAL A 258 7.43 -9.06 -8.78
CA VAL A 258 8.71 -8.40 -8.50
C VAL A 258 9.17 -8.65 -7.06
N PRO A 259 8.38 -8.43 -6.00
CA PRO A 259 8.78 -8.80 -4.64
C PRO A 259 9.04 -10.30 -4.48
N ALA A 260 8.26 -11.17 -5.13
CA ALA A 260 8.50 -12.61 -5.11
C ALA A 260 9.87 -12.96 -5.72
N ALA A 261 10.20 -12.37 -6.87
CA ALA A 261 11.52 -12.57 -7.50
C ALA A 261 12.67 -12.04 -6.62
N LEU A 262 12.48 -10.87 -5.97
CA LEU A 262 13.47 -10.34 -5.03
C LEU A 262 13.69 -11.28 -3.84
N ILE A 263 12.64 -11.89 -3.29
CA ILE A 263 12.75 -12.87 -2.21
C ILE A 263 13.53 -14.09 -2.68
N VAL A 264 13.25 -14.61 -3.88
CA VAL A 264 14.00 -15.74 -4.46
C VAL A 264 15.47 -15.36 -4.62
N PHE A 265 15.75 -14.17 -5.14
CA PHE A 265 17.12 -13.67 -5.28
C PHE A 265 17.85 -13.58 -3.93
N GLU A 266 17.19 -13.02 -2.90
CA GLU A 266 17.72 -12.96 -1.53
C GLU A 266 18.06 -14.36 -0.98
N MET A 267 17.21 -15.36 -1.26
CA MET A 267 17.42 -16.75 -0.81
C MET A 267 18.56 -17.46 -1.53
N LEU A 268 18.78 -17.13 -2.80
CA LEU A 268 19.84 -17.71 -3.63
C LEU A 268 21.17 -16.97 -3.51
N ALA A 269 21.17 -15.74 -3.00
CA ALA A 269 22.39 -14.95 -2.84
C ALA A 269 23.36 -15.62 -1.86
N PRO A 270 24.68 -15.67 -2.17
CA PRO A 270 25.68 -16.25 -1.30
C PRO A 270 25.66 -15.58 0.09
N GLN A 271 25.68 -16.37 1.16
CA GLN A 271 25.58 -15.88 2.56
C GLN A 271 26.67 -14.86 2.93
N ASN A 272 27.76 -14.80 2.21
CA ASN A 272 28.88 -13.86 2.41
C ASN A 272 28.49 -12.39 2.13
N LEU A 273 27.40 -12.13 1.42
CA LEU A 273 26.91 -10.77 1.17
C LEU A 273 25.85 -10.35 2.19
N THR A 274 25.15 -11.30 2.81
CA THR A 274 24.08 -11.04 3.77
C THR A 274 24.58 -10.95 5.22
N SER A 275 25.77 -11.53 5.53
CA SER A 275 26.31 -11.59 6.89
C SER A 275 26.76 -10.25 7.50
N ARG A 276 26.82 -9.18 6.72
CA ARG A 276 27.24 -7.85 7.25
C ARG A 276 26.19 -7.16 8.11
N PHE A 277 24.95 -7.64 8.20
CA PHE A 277 23.86 -6.93 8.90
C PHE A 277 22.91 -7.78 9.75
N THR A 278 23.27 -8.98 10.18
CA THR A 278 22.41 -9.73 11.10
C THR A 278 22.59 -9.27 12.54
N ARG A 279 21.46 -9.03 13.21
CA ARG A 279 21.39 -8.64 14.64
C ARG A 279 22.15 -9.60 15.56
N ALA A 280 22.29 -10.88 15.15
CA ALA A 280 23.06 -11.89 15.88
C ALA A 280 24.55 -11.53 15.94
N ASP A 281 25.15 -11.08 14.84
CA ASP A 281 26.56 -10.63 14.80
C ASP A 281 26.80 -9.39 15.66
N TYR A 282 25.83 -8.47 15.68
CA TYR A 282 25.94 -7.26 16.53
C TYR A 282 25.88 -7.63 18.01
N ILE A 283 25.01 -8.54 18.41
CA ILE A 283 24.87 -9.01 19.80
C ILE A 283 26.09 -9.85 20.18
N HIS A 284 26.54 -10.75 19.30
CA HIS A 284 27.72 -11.58 19.53
C HIS A 284 28.97 -10.74 19.72
N ARG A 285 29.24 -9.77 18.85
CA ARG A 285 30.39 -8.87 18.95
C ARG A 285 30.36 -7.96 20.20
N ARG A 286 29.18 -7.59 20.67
CA ARG A 286 29.02 -6.83 21.89
C ARG A 286 29.25 -7.65 23.17
N ILE A 287 29.01 -8.94 23.11
CA ILE A 287 29.21 -9.88 24.23
C ILE A 287 30.65 -10.40 24.26
N THR A 288 31.26 -10.63 23.10
CA THR A 288 32.61 -11.21 23.00
C THR A 288 33.75 -10.19 23.01
N GLY A 289 33.45 -8.89 22.87
CA GLY A 289 34.48 -7.82 22.90
C GLY A 289 35.42 -7.84 21.68
N GLU A 290 35.12 -8.57 20.61
CA GLU A 290 35.97 -8.65 19.40
C GLU A 290 35.93 -7.34 18.60
N VAL A 291 37.04 -6.63 18.60
CA VAL A 291 37.30 -5.48 17.71
C VAL A 291 37.68 -6.00 16.32
N PRO A 292 37.18 -5.44 15.22
CA PRO A 292 37.55 -5.88 13.87
C PRO A 292 39.08 -5.69 13.66
N SER A 293 39.78 -6.78 13.38
CA SER A 293 41.16 -6.69 12.87
C SER A 293 41.11 -6.06 11.48
N THR A 294 41.57 -4.83 11.37
CA THR A 294 41.90 -4.19 10.10
C THR A 294 43.12 -4.90 9.53
N THR A 295 42.90 -5.92 8.71
CA THR A 295 43.92 -6.43 7.81
C THR A 295 43.87 -5.65 6.51
N ARG A 296 45.01 -5.09 6.21
CA ARG A 296 45.40 -4.31 5.00
C ARG A 296 45.11 -4.99 3.68
#